data_ec64b87578989acebaffa796b1f874d2
#
_entry.id   ec64b87578989acebaffa796b1f874d2
#
_cell.length_a   1.000
_cell.length_b   1.000
_cell.length_c   1.000
_cell.angle_alpha   90.00
_cell.angle_beta   90.00
_cell.angle_gamma   90.00
#
_symmetry.space_group_name_H-M   'P 1'
#
loop_
_entity.id
_entity.type
_entity.pdbx_description
1 polymer ?
#
loop_
_entity_poly.entity_id
_entity_poly.type
_entity_poly.pdbx_seq_one_letter_code
_entity_poly.pdbx_strand_id
1 'polypeptide(L)'
;GHRTAINLQGVDVADIERGMVLAPPGSLQANYILDCQFLYLAANAKPLKHRTRIRVHLGTAEILGRISLLDRDELQPGDEAAIQLLLEHTASVWPGDRYVVRSYSPVATIGGGMVLGNVSPRKRKRLSDNDRTYNRQILTVLKDGTVEDKVLFFLRESGEQGLTADELAVRLGLFGKHLKKALNDPISTKKMVVVDSASQRYVAVEISEKMKEMLIGHLVAYHKNNPLQQGIAKEELRTGLGRKVDPKVF
;
A
#
# COMPACT_ATOMS: atom_id res chain seq x y z
N GLY A 1 -2.76 -5.42 -26.00
CA GLY A 1 -3.39 -6.62 -25.47
C GLY A 1 -3.72 -7.63 -26.58
N HIS A 2 -3.28 -8.84 -26.39
CA HIS A 2 -3.59 -9.96 -27.31
C HIS A 2 -4.55 -10.92 -26.61
N ARG A 3 -5.46 -11.54 -27.39
CA ARG A 3 -6.23 -12.69 -26.92
C ARG A 3 -5.34 -13.92 -27.10
N THR A 4 -5.00 -14.57 -26.01
CA THR A 4 -4.11 -15.73 -26.01
C THR A 4 -4.83 -16.90 -25.37
N ALA A 5 -4.82 -18.05 -26.03
CA ALA A 5 -5.26 -19.31 -25.44
C ALA A 5 -4.10 -19.88 -24.62
N ILE A 6 -4.38 -20.22 -23.36
CA ILE A 6 -3.39 -20.81 -22.46
C ILE A 6 -3.95 -22.14 -21.97
N ASN A 7 -3.17 -23.21 -22.06
CA ASN A 7 -3.49 -24.49 -21.45
C ASN A 7 -2.90 -24.52 -20.03
N LEU A 8 -3.77 -24.65 -19.03
CA LEU A 8 -3.37 -24.74 -17.62
C LEU A 8 -3.46 -26.22 -17.18
N GLN A 9 -2.32 -26.80 -16.84
CA GLN A 9 -2.26 -28.16 -16.36
C GLN A 9 -2.69 -28.21 -14.88
N GLY A 10 -3.60 -29.15 -14.54
CA GLY A 10 -4.06 -29.36 -13.16
C GLY A 10 -5.08 -28.32 -12.66
N VAL A 11 -5.72 -27.57 -13.57
CA VAL A 11 -6.79 -26.63 -13.25
C VAL A 11 -7.99 -26.94 -14.14
N ASP A 12 -9.15 -27.15 -13.53
CA ASP A 12 -10.39 -27.37 -14.26
C ASP A 12 -10.98 -26.04 -14.77
N VAL A 13 -11.68 -26.09 -15.91
CA VAL A 13 -12.35 -24.89 -16.46
C VAL A 13 -13.36 -24.29 -15.49
N ALA A 14 -13.99 -25.13 -14.66
CA ALA A 14 -14.94 -24.69 -13.63
C ALA A 14 -14.30 -23.88 -12.50
N ASP A 15 -12.98 -24.00 -12.30
CA ASP A 15 -12.23 -23.25 -11.28
C ASP A 15 -11.79 -21.86 -11.76
N ILE A 16 -12.03 -21.56 -13.05
CA ILE A 16 -11.60 -20.30 -13.66
C ILE A 16 -12.80 -19.40 -13.90
N GLU A 17 -12.80 -18.25 -13.24
CA GLU A 17 -13.85 -17.25 -13.37
C GLU A 17 -13.35 -15.99 -14.11
N ARG A 18 -14.29 -15.27 -14.71
CA ARG A 18 -14.01 -13.97 -15.30
C ARG A 18 -13.53 -13.00 -14.23
N GLY A 19 -12.38 -12.39 -14.45
CA GLY A 19 -11.76 -11.46 -13.50
C GLY A 19 -10.54 -12.02 -12.80
N MET A 20 -10.31 -13.33 -12.89
CA MET A 20 -9.06 -13.93 -12.42
C MET A 20 -7.87 -13.45 -13.24
N VAL A 21 -6.71 -13.37 -12.59
CA VAL A 21 -5.45 -12.90 -13.17
C VAL A 21 -4.42 -14.00 -13.05
N LEU A 22 -3.78 -14.33 -14.18
CA LEU A 22 -2.62 -15.20 -14.19
C LEU A 22 -1.35 -14.36 -14.01
N ALA A 23 -0.57 -14.65 -12.99
CA ALA A 23 0.64 -13.93 -12.65
C ALA A 23 1.71 -14.88 -12.08
N PRO A 24 3.01 -14.52 -12.11
CA PRO A 24 4.03 -15.28 -11.41
C PRO A 24 3.71 -15.37 -9.91
N PRO A 25 4.04 -16.50 -9.25
CA PRO A 25 3.83 -16.65 -7.82
C PRO A 25 4.46 -15.51 -7.02
N GLY A 26 3.72 -14.95 -6.06
CA GLY A 26 4.18 -13.87 -5.18
C GLY A 26 4.25 -12.48 -5.83
N SER A 27 3.92 -12.34 -7.13
CA SER A 27 4.00 -11.03 -7.82
C SER A 27 2.77 -10.15 -7.64
N LEU A 28 1.63 -10.71 -7.24
CA LEU A 28 0.39 -10.00 -6.97
C LEU A 28 -0.15 -10.35 -5.59
N GLN A 29 -0.79 -9.39 -4.97
CA GLN A 29 -1.54 -9.56 -3.73
C GLN A 29 -2.98 -9.09 -3.93
N ALA A 30 -3.95 -9.96 -3.63
CA ALA A 30 -5.35 -9.61 -3.66
C ALA A 30 -5.69 -8.68 -2.47
N ASN A 31 -6.38 -7.57 -2.73
CA ASN A 31 -6.75 -6.61 -1.70
C ASN A 31 -8.16 -6.02 -1.94
N TYR A 32 -8.81 -5.62 -0.85
CA TYR A 32 -10.10 -4.92 -0.83
C TYR A 32 -9.98 -3.41 -0.95
N ILE A 33 -8.79 -2.83 -0.74
CA ILE A 33 -8.56 -1.40 -0.68
C ILE A 33 -7.46 -1.02 -1.66
N LEU A 34 -7.78 -0.12 -2.60
CA LEU A 34 -6.84 0.38 -3.58
C LEU A 34 -6.73 1.90 -3.45
N ASP A 35 -5.51 2.43 -3.40
CA ASP A 35 -5.26 3.87 -3.53
C ASP A 35 -5.21 4.22 -5.02
N CYS A 36 -6.01 5.18 -5.45
CA CYS A 36 -6.22 5.48 -6.86
C CYS A 36 -6.26 6.97 -7.16
N GLN A 37 -5.81 7.33 -8.36
CA GLN A 37 -6.17 8.57 -9.02
C GLN A 37 -7.52 8.36 -9.71
N PHE A 38 -8.43 9.32 -9.64
CA PHE A 38 -9.76 9.25 -10.22
C PHE A 38 -10.13 10.53 -10.94
N LEU A 39 -10.51 10.41 -12.19
CA LEU A 39 -11.14 11.48 -12.98
C LEU A 39 -12.66 11.26 -13.01
N TYR A 40 -13.40 12.22 -12.46
CA TYR A 40 -14.85 12.24 -12.55
C TYR A 40 -15.28 12.96 -13.82
N LEU A 41 -15.96 12.27 -14.74
CA LEU A 41 -16.28 12.82 -16.05
C LEU A 41 -17.15 14.08 -15.97
N ALA A 42 -16.82 15.09 -16.78
CA ALA A 42 -17.55 16.35 -16.86
C ALA A 42 -19.02 16.19 -17.33
N ALA A 43 -19.31 15.08 -18.04
CA ALA A 43 -20.68 14.77 -18.51
C ALA A 43 -21.64 14.35 -17.38
N ASN A 44 -21.15 14.15 -16.15
CA ASN A 44 -22.01 13.82 -15.02
C ASN A 44 -22.85 15.05 -14.60
N ALA A 45 -24.12 14.83 -14.27
CA ALA A 45 -25.03 15.92 -13.93
C ALA A 45 -24.97 16.39 -12.46
N LYS A 46 -24.38 15.59 -11.57
CA LYS A 46 -24.40 15.83 -10.11
C LYS A 46 -23.02 15.57 -9.51
N PRO A 47 -22.67 16.28 -8.42
CA PRO A 47 -21.47 15.97 -7.65
C PRO A 47 -21.47 14.54 -7.12
N LEU A 48 -20.28 13.92 -7.10
CA LEU A 48 -20.05 12.60 -6.52
C LEU A 48 -19.78 12.74 -5.02
N LYS A 49 -20.61 12.11 -4.19
CA LYS A 49 -20.45 12.15 -2.73
C LYS A 49 -19.50 11.07 -2.21
N HIS A 50 -18.87 11.39 -1.10
CA HIS A 50 -18.09 10.40 -0.35
C HIS A 50 -18.92 9.15 -0.02
N ARG A 51 -18.34 7.95 -0.17
CA ARG A 51 -18.94 6.63 0.04
C ARG A 51 -20.06 6.24 -0.94
N THR A 52 -20.20 6.95 -2.04
CA THR A 52 -21.10 6.53 -3.12
C THR A 52 -20.77 5.10 -3.54
N ARG A 53 -21.80 4.26 -3.65
CA ARG A 53 -21.70 2.87 -4.16
C ARG A 53 -21.52 2.88 -5.67
N ILE A 54 -20.61 2.07 -6.15
CA ILE A 54 -20.19 2.05 -7.55
C ILE A 54 -19.92 0.63 -8.04
N ARG A 55 -19.77 0.49 -9.37
CA ARG A 55 -19.19 -0.67 -10.05
C ARG A 55 -17.81 -0.31 -10.56
N VAL A 56 -16.81 -1.08 -10.16
CA VAL A 56 -15.42 -0.91 -10.58
C VAL A 56 -15.07 -1.99 -11.59
N HIS A 57 -14.58 -1.58 -12.75
CA HIS A 57 -14.09 -2.49 -13.78
C HIS A 57 -12.57 -2.44 -13.80
N LEU A 58 -11.95 -3.56 -13.45
CA LEU A 58 -10.50 -3.78 -13.39
C LEU A 58 -10.14 -4.95 -14.30
N GLY A 59 -9.45 -4.69 -15.40
CA GLY A 59 -9.22 -5.71 -16.43
C GLY A 59 -10.54 -6.31 -16.91
N THR A 60 -10.78 -7.60 -16.66
CA THR A 60 -12.03 -8.30 -16.99
C THR A 60 -13.01 -8.39 -15.81
N ALA A 61 -12.58 -8.03 -14.60
CA ALA A 61 -13.42 -8.08 -13.40
C ALA A 61 -14.41 -6.90 -13.35
N GLU A 62 -15.61 -7.17 -12.83
CA GLU A 62 -16.56 -6.16 -12.34
C GLU A 62 -16.78 -6.39 -10.85
N ILE A 63 -16.40 -5.42 -10.03
CA ILE A 63 -16.47 -5.54 -8.58
C ILE A 63 -17.28 -4.37 -8.02
N LEU A 64 -18.24 -4.66 -7.15
CA LEU A 64 -18.95 -3.63 -6.40
C LEU A 64 -18.04 -3.03 -5.32
N GLY A 65 -18.24 -1.74 -5.05
CA GLY A 65 -17.45 -1.06 -4.04
C GLY A 65 -17.98 0.32 -3.70
N ARG A 66 -17.18 1.07 -2.95
CA ARG A 66 -17.47 2.46 -2.60
C ARG A 66 -16.26 3.34 -2.85
N ILE A 67 -16.51 4.57 -3.33
CA ILE A 67 -15.49 5.60 -3.45
C ILE A 67 -15.31 6.30 -2.11
N SER A 68 -14.10 6.28 -1.57
CA SER A 68 -13.70 7.12 -0.44
C SER A 68 -12.91 8.31 -0.95
N LEU A 69 -13.52 9.49 -0.99
CA LEU A 69 -12.81 10.74 -1.26
C LEU A 69 -11.92 11.07 -0.07
N LEU A 70 -10.63 11.36 -0.28
CA LEU A 70 -9.64 11.42 0.80
C LEU A 70 -9.41 12.82 1.35
N ASP A 71 -9.67 13.86 0.54
CA ASP A 71 -9.38 15.25 0.89
C ASP A 71 -10.62 16.17 0.89
N ARG A 72 -11.77 15.65 0.44
CA ARG A 72 -13.03 16.41 0.31
C ARG A 72 -14.25 15.52 0.52
N ASP A 73 -15.42 16.11 0.62
CA ASP A 73 -16.70 15.39 0.83
C ASP A 73 -17.46 15.16 -0.48
N GLU A 74 -17.24 16.02 -1.47
CA GLU A 74 -17.85 15.93 -2.79
C GLU A 74 -16.82 16.22 -3.89
N LEU A 75 -17.01 15.61 -5.05
CA LEU A 75 -16.20 15.82 -6.24
C LEU A 75 -17.10 16.34 -7.36
N GLN A 76 -16.75 17.50 -7.93
CA GLN A 76 -17.53 18.10 -9.00
C GLN A 76 -17.28 17.40 -10.35
N PRO A 77 -18.26 17.43 -11.28
CA PRO A 77 -18.04 16.96 -12.64
C PRO A 77 -16.83 17.64 -13.29
N GLY A 78 -15.94 16.85 -13.88
CA GLY A 78 -14.69 17.32 -14.47
C GLY A 78 -13.49 17.32 -13.54
N ASP A 79 -13.69 17.17 -12.24
CA ASP A 79 -12.61 17.16 -11.26
C ASP A 79 -11.82 15.84 -11.27
N GLU A 80 -10.56 15.98 -10.92
CA GLU A 80 -9.67 14.87 -10.57
C GLU A 80 -9.45 14.85 -9.05
N ALA A 81 -9.43 13.66 -8.47
CA ALA A 81 -9.16 13.46 -7.07
C ALA A 81 -8.38 12.18 -6.80
N ALA A 82 -7.78 12.20 -5.67
CA ALA A 82 -7.20 11.02 -5.04
C ALA A 82 -8.25 10.33 -4.17
N ILE A 83 -8.42 9.05 -4.39
CA ILE A 83 -9.46 8.26 -3.74
C ILE A 83 -8.93 6.94 -3.20
N GLN A 84 -9.68 6.32 -2.28
CA GLN A 84 -9.60 4.88 -2.07
C GLN A 84 -10.83 4.20 -2.66
N LEU A 85 -10.60 3.15 -3.43
CA LEU A 85 -11.64 2.19 -3.79
C LEU A 85 -11.75 1.16 -2.66
N LEU A 86 -12.94 1.06 -2.07
CA LEU A 86 -13.26 0.09 -1.03
C LEU A 86 -14.14 -0.98 -1.69
N LEU A 87 -13.52 -2.09 -2.06
CA LEU A 87 -14.14 -3.15 -2.86
C LEU A 87 -14.91 -4.14 -1.96
N GLU A 88 -15.99 -4.73 -2.48
CA GLU A 88 -16.76 -5.78 -1.80
C GLU A 88 -16.10 -7.16 -1.95
N HIS A 89 -15.28 -7.35 -3.00
CA HIS A 89 -14.43 -8.52 -3.24
C HIS A 89 -13.00 -8.08 -3.51
N THR A 90 -12.04 -8.96 -3.31
CA THR A 90 -10.63 -8.64 -3.56
C THR A 90 -10.35 -8.46 -5.04
N ALA A 91 -9.41 -7.57 -5.36
CA ALA A 91 -8.83 -7.43 -6.69
C ALA A 91 -7.32 -7.63 -6.63
N SER A 92 -6.79 -8.29 -7.65
CA SER A 92 -5.35 -8.46 -7.88
C SER A 92 -4.94 -7.56 -9.02
N VAL A 93 -4.26 -6.46 -8.70
CA VAL A 93 -3.85 -5.42 -9.65
C VAL A 93 -2.45 -4.92 -9.34
N TRP A 94 -1.78 -4.36 -10.34
CA TRP A 94 -0.52 -3.65 -10.14
C TRP A 94 -0.72 -2.12 -10.09
N PRO A 95 0.20 -1.39 -9.44
CA PRO A 95 0.30 0.05 -9.63
C PRO A 95 0.50 0.37 -11.12
N GLY A 96 -0.27 1.34 -11.63
CA GLY A 96 -0.31 1.68 -13.05
C GLY A 96 -1.48 1.06 -13.82
N ASP A 97 -2.15 0.05 -13.28
CA ASP A 97 -3.34 -0.51 -13.93
C ASP A 97 -4.46 0.53 -14.02
N ARG A 98 -5.14 0.54 -15.16
CA ARG A 98 -6.28 1.43 -15.39
C ARG A 98 -7.59 0.77 -15.00
N TYR A 99 -8.52 1.58 -14.52
CA TYR A 99 -9.84 1.13 -14.16
C TYR A 99 -10.92 2.09 -14.65
N VAL A 100 -12.13 1.57 -14.78
CA VAL A 100 -13.33 2.34 -15.13
C VAL A 100 -14.34 2.20 -14.00
N VAL A 101 -15.02 3.30 -13.69
CA VAL A 101 -16.09 3.34 -12.69
C VAL A 101 -17.42 3.62 -13.36
N ARG A 102 -18.41 2.79 -13.02
CA ARG A 102 -19.80 2.99 -13.41
C ARG A 102 -20.67 3.24 -12.19
N SER A 103 -21.72 4.01 -12.36
CA SER A 103 -22.75 4.19 -11.33
C SER A 103 -23.42 2.86 -11.00
N TYR A 104 -23.88 2.72 -9.75
CA TYR A 104 -24.57 1.51 -9.32
C TYR A 104 -25.91 1.34 -10.05
N SER A 105 -26.70 2.42 -10.11
CA SER A 105 -28.00 2.47 -10.82
C SER A 105 -28.39 3.94 -11.09
N PRO A 106 -28.82 4.28 -12.31
CA PRO A 106 -28.70 3.52 -13.55
C PRO A 106 -27.22 3.28 -13.92
N VAL A 107 -26.94 2.21 -14.66
CA VAL A 107 -25.56 1.85 -15.02
C VAL A 107 -25.03 2.75 -16.13
N ALA A 108 -24.20 3.71 -15.79
CA ALA A 108 -23.54 4.63 -16.71
C ALA A 108 -22.08 4.82 -16.30
N THR A 109 -21.17 5.02 -17.26
CA THR A 109 -19.78 5.33 -16.95
C THR A 109 -19.70 6.73 -16.35
N ILE A 110 -19.15 6.84 -15.14
CA ILE A 110 -19.07 8.11 -14.42
C ILE A 110 -17.62 8.60 -14.28
N GLY A 111 -16.63 7.73 -14.48
CA GLY A 111 -15.24 8.10 -14.36
C GLY A 111 -14.30 6.91 -14.51
N GLY A 112 -13.06 7.12 -14.15
CA GLY A 112 -12.01 6.11 -14.16
C GLY A 112 -10.68 6.72 -13.80
N GLY A 113 -9.63 5.92 -13.84
CA GLY A 113 -8.30 6.40 -13.49
C GLY A 113 -7.26 5.32 -13.47
N MET A 114 -6.31 5.49 -12.58
CA MET A 114 -5.14 4.60 -12.43
C MET A 114 -4.98 4.18 -10.98
N VAL A 115 -4.64 2.93 -10.77
CA VAL A 115 -4.25 2.39 -9.45
C VAL A 115 -2.86 2.95 -9.12
N LEU A 116 -2.72 3.59 -7.98
CA LEU A 116 -1.47 4.13 -7.47
C LEU A 116 -0.83 3.22 -6.42
N GLY A 117 -1.67 2.56 -5.60
CA GLY A 117 -1.25 1.60 -4.59
C GLY A 117 -2.22 0.42 -4.51
N ASN A 118 -1.67 -0.78 -4.65
CA ASN A 118 -2.42 -2.03 -4.66
C ASN A 118 -2.46 -2.75 -3.31
N VAL A 119 -1.61 -2.34 -2.36
CA VAL A 119 -1.54 -2.90 -1.00
C VAL A 119 -1.70 -1.77 0.01
N SER A 120 -2.94 -1.30 0.17
CA SER A 120 -3.25 -0.33 1.21
C SER A 120 -3.59 -1.07 2.51
N PRO A 121 -2.86 -0.87 3.61
CA PRO A 121 -3.03 -1.66 4.83
C PRO A 121 -4.34 -1.36 5.54
N ARG A 122 -4.92 -0.20 5.31
CA ARG A 122 -6.15 0.26 5.99
C ARG A 122 -6.85 1.38 5.23
N LYS A 123 -8.11 1.60 5.60
CA LYS A 123 -8.83 2.83 5.22
C LYS A 123 -8.11 4.04 5.79
N ARG A 124 -7.81 5.01 4.92
CA ARG A 124 -7.17 6.26 5.34
C ARG A 124 -8.15 7.11 6.17
N LYS A 125 -7.64 7.67 7.25
CA LYS A 125 -8.39 8.64 8.06
C LYS A 125 -8.58 9.92 7.24
N ARG A 126 -9.69 10.62 7.48
CA ARG A 126 -10.04 11.89 6.80
C ARG A 126 -10.83 12.83 7.71
N LEU A 127 -10.73 12.64 9.01
CA LEU A 127 -11.54 13.35 10.00
C LEU A 127 -11.03 14.76 10.28
N SER A 128 -9.72 14.98 10.15
CA SER A 128 -9.07 16.26 10.39
C SER A 128 -8.45 16.83 9.12
N ASP A 129 -8.15 18.12 9.11
CA ASP A 129 -7.40 18.78 8.03
C ASP A 129 -5.98 18.20 7.89
N ASN A 130 -5.39 17.78 9.02
CA ASN A 130 -4.11 17.08 9.00
C ASN A 130 -4.20 15.74 8.27
N ASP A 131 -5.25 14.94 8.50
CA ASP A 131 -5.49 13.70 7.77
C ASP A 131 -5.63 13.96 6.27
N ARG A 132 -6.40 14.98 5.89
CA ARG A 132 -6.63 15.35 4.48
C ARG A 132 -5.34 15.83 3.81
N THR A 133 -4.53 16.62 4.50
CA THR A 133 -3.23 17.10 4.02
C THR A 133 -2.26 15.93 3.86
N TYR A 134 -2.18 15.04 4.83
CA TYR A 134 -1.36 13.83 4.77
C TYR A 134 -1.77 12.93 3.59
N ASN A 135 -3.07 12.73 3.40
CA ASN A 135 -3.56 11.95 2.25
C ASN A 135 -3.15 12.56 0.91
N ARG A 136 -3.21 13.90 0.76
CA ARG A 136 -2.74 14.57 -0.45
C ARG A 136 -1.26 14.34 -0.71
N GLN A 137 -0.42 14.46 0.33
CA GLN A 137 1.02 14.20 0.23
C GLN A 137 1.32 12.76 -0.22
N ILE A 138 0.65 11.77 0.40
CA ILE A 138 0.80 10.36 0.01
C ILE A 138 0.50 10.15 -1.47
N LEU A 139 -0.59 10.74 -1.93
CA LEU A 139 -1.04 10.52 -3.30
C LEU A 139 -0.14 11.23 -4.31
N THR A 140 0.41 12.40 -3.94
CA THR A 140 1.44 13.06 -4.74
C THR A 140 2.67 12.17 -4.87
N VAL A 141 3.16 11.57 -3.77
CA VAL A 141 4.29 10.65 -3.81
C VAL A 141 3.98 9.42 -4.67
N LEU A 142 2.82 8.79 -4.50
CA LEU A 142 2.44 7.61 -5.27
C LEU A 142 2.22 7.91 -6.75
N LYS A 143 1.73 9.09 -7.12
CA LYS A 143 1.49 9.51 -8.49
C LYS A 143 2.78 9.98 -9.16
N ASP A 144 3.43 10.98 -8.59
CA ASP A 144 4.47 11.79 -9.24
C ASP A 144 5.88 11.54 -8.67
N GLY A 145 5.99 10.85 -7.52
CA GLY A 145 7.26 10.55 -6.86
C GLY A 145 8.14 9.62 -7.66
N THR A 146 9.44 9.75 -7.46
CA THR A 146 10.45 8.82 -7.99
C THR A 146 10.25 7.42 -7.38
N VAL A 147 10.90 6.41 -7.96
CA VAL A 147 10.87 5.05 -7.40
C VAL A 147 11.44 5.03 -5.98
N GLU A 148 12.50 5.81 -5.73
CA GLU A 148 13.09 5.97 -4.40
C GLU A 148 12.10 6.57 -3.40
N ASP A 149 11.37 7.63 -3.78
CA ASP A 149 10.35 8.25 -2.93
C ASP A 149 9.26 7.24 -2.54
N LYS A 150 8.83 6.41 -3.50
CA LYS A 150 7.84 5.35 -3.25
C LYS A 150 8.37 4.25 -2.33
N VAL A 151 9.62 3.83 -2.50
CA VAL A 151 10.28 2.87 -1.59
C VAL A 151 10.29 3.41 -0.17
N LEU A 152 10.80 4.62 0.02
CA LEU A 152 10.89 5.25 1.34
C LEU A 152 9.51 5.49 1.95
N PHE A 153 8.54 5.88 1.14
CA PHE A 153 7.15 6.02 1.58
C PHE A 153 6.59 4.70 2.13
N PHE A 154 6.73 3.59 1.40
CA PHE A 154 6.22 2.30 1.87
C PHE A 154 6.94 1.80 3.13
N LEU A 155 8.24 2.04 3.25
CA LEU A 155 9.00 1.72 4.46
C LEU A 155 8.55 2.55 5.67
N ARG A 156 8.26 3.84 5.48
CA ARG A 156 7.69 4.69 6.54
C ARG A 156 6.29 4.24 6.97
N GLU A 157 5.43 3.89 6.01
CA GLU A 157 4.09 3.35 6.31
C GLU A 157 4.14 2.01 7.05
N SER A 158 5.12 1.15 6.75
CA SER A 158 5.30 -0.13 7.45
C SER A 158 5.86 0.05 8.87
N GLY A 159 6.51 1.17 9.14
CA GLY A 159 7.07 1.50 10.45
C GLY A 159 8.09 0.47 10.91
N GLU A 160 7.95 0.05 12.16
CA GLU A 160 8.85 -0.87 12.85
C GLU A 160 8.82 -2.31 12.31
N GLN A 161 7.81 -2.67 11.52
CA GLN A 161 7.74 -4.01 10.91
C GLN A 161 8.66 -4.14 9.70
N GLY A 162 8.95 -3.02 9.03
CA GLY A 162 9.68 -3.01 7.78
C GLY A 162 8.97 -3.77 6.65
N LEU A 163 9.64 -3.89 5.52
CA LEU A 163 9.15 -4.66 4.37
C LEU A 163 10.27 -5.50 3.79
N THR A 164 9.92 -6.69 3.31
CA THR A 164 10.84 -7.53 2.54
C THR A 164 10.98 -7.02 1.10
N ALA A 165 12.00 -7.50 0.39
CA ALA A 165 12.17 -7.20 -1.04
C ALA A 165 10.93 -7.61 -1.85
N ASP A 166 10.33 -8.78 -1.55
CA ASP A 166 9.14 -9.27 -2.25
C ASP A 166 7.91 -8.41 -1.96
N GLU A 167 7.72 -7.96 -0.71
CA GLU A 167 6.64 -7.05 -0.35
C GLU A 167 6.79 -5.69 -1.04
N LEU A 168 8.03 -5.18 -1.17
CA LEU A 168 8.32 -3.97 -1.94
C LEU A 168 8.09 -4.18 -3.44
N ALA A 169 8.47 -5.35 -3.98
CA ALA A 169 8.23 -5.69 -5.38
C ALA A 169 6.74 -5.58 -5.76
N VAL A 170 5.87 -6.17 -4.95
CA VAL A 170 4.41 -6.15 -5.17
C VAL A 170 3.87 -4.71 -5.09
N ARG A 171 4.31 -3.91 -4.09
CA ARG A 171 3.84 -2.52 -3.90
C ARG A 171 4.30 -1.57 -4.99
N LEU A 172 5.50 -1.82 -5.54
CA LEU A 172 6.09 -1.00 -6.60
C LEU A 172 5.70 -1.48 -8.01
N GLY A 173 5.26 -2.74 -8.16
CA GLY A 173 5.10 -3.39 -9.46
C GLY A 173 6.44 -3.60 -10.17
N LEU A 174 7.55 -3.74 -9.41
CA LEU A 174 8.91 -3.88 -9.94
C LEU A 174 9.50 -5.23 -9.53
N PHE A 175 10.12 -5.94 -10.48
CA PHE A 175 10.67 -7.27 -10.25
C PHE A 175 12.09 -7.41 -10.80
N GLY A 176 12.82 -8.43 -10.33
CA GLY A 176 14.14 -8.81 -10.82
C GLY A 176 15.15 -7.67 -10.76
N LYS A 177 15.79 -7.39 -11.91
CA LYS A 177 16.86 -6.36 -12.01
C LYS A 177 16.36 -4.94 -11.72
N HIS A 178 15.09 -4.65 -12.05
CA HIS A 178 14.51 -3.32 -11.81
C HIS A 178 14.29 -3.06 -10.32
N LEU A 179 13.81 -4.06 -9.58
CA LEU A 179 13.70 -3.98 -8.13
C LEU A 179 15.08 -3.81 -7.48
N LYS A 180 16.06 -4.64 -7.85
CA LYS A 180 17.42 -4.53 -7.32
C LYS A 180 18.00 -3.14 -7.49
N LYS A 181 17.85 -2.54 -8.68
CA LYS A 181 18.30 -1.17 -8.95
C LYS A 181 17.56 -0.17 -8.04
N ALA A 182 16.24 -0.31 -7.91
CA ALA A 182 15.41 0.57 -7.08
C ALA A 182 15.79 0.54 -5.60
N LEU A 183 16.28 -0.61 -5.09
CA LEU A 183 16.68 -0.76 -3.69
C LEU A 183 18.13 -0.35 -3.43
N ASN A 184 19.02 -0.43 -4.43
CA ASN A 184 20.44 -0.10 -4.25
C ASN A 184 20.67 1.38 -3.89
N ASP A 185 19.98 2.29 -4.56
CA ASP A 185 20.18 3.73 -4.35
C ASP A 185 19.86 4.16 -2.90
N PRO A 186 18.68 3.84 -2.32
CA PRO A 186 18.39 4.20 -0.94
C PRO A 186 19.25 3.45 0.10
N ILE A 187 19.80 2.25 -0.22
CA ILE A 187 20.78 1.59 0.64
C ILE A 187 22.12 2.34 0.62
N SER A 188 22.65 2.66 -0.57
CA SER A 188 23.93 3.33 -0.74
C SER A 188 23.95 4.73 -0.12
N THR A 189 22.84 5.44 -0.20
CA THR A 189 22.61 6.77 0.40
C THR A 189 22.21 6.72 1.88
N LYS A 190 22.20 5.54 2.49
CA LYS A 190 21.85 5.31 3.90
C LYS A 190 20.47 5.85 4.30
N LYS A 191 19.51 5.85 3.38
CA LYS A 191 18.12 6.24 3.66
C LYS A 191 17.28 5.07 4.16
N MET A 192 17.74 3.84 3.93
CA MET A 192 17.17 2.62 4.50
C MET A 192 18.26 1.66 4.95
N VAL A 193 17.93 0.78 5.88
CA VAL A 193 18.81 -0.22 6.44
C VAL A 193 18.25 -1.62 6.25
N VAL A 194 19.15 -2.59 6.05
CA VAL A 194 18.81 -4.01 6.04
C VAL A 194 18.80 -4.50 7.48
N VAL A 195 17.66 -4.99 7.95
CA VAL A 195 17.51 -5.49 9.32
C VAL A 195 17.55 -7.03 9.39
N ASP A 196 17.19 -7.70 8.30
CA ASP A 196 17.34 -9.15 8.14
C ASP A 196 17.84 -9.47 6.72
N SER A 197 19.08 -9.96 6.65
CA SER A 197 19.70 -10.31 5.37
C SER A 197 19.10 -11.57 4.75
N ALA A 198 18.58 -12.49 5.56
CA ALA A 198 18.02 -13.76 5.07
C ALA A 198 16.69 -13.54 4.33
N SER A 199 15.81 -12.73 4.87
CA SER A 199 14.54 -12.34 4.23
C SER A 199 14.64 -11.05 3.41
N GLN A 200 15.83 -10.44 3.33
CA GLN A 200 16.02 -9.12 2.70
C GLN A 200 14.97 -8.10 3.19
N ARG A 201 14.87 -7.94 4.51
CA ARG A 201 13.95 -7.01 5.14
C ARG A 201 14.59 -5.66 5.37
N TYR A 202 13.87 -4.61 5.05
CA TYR A 202 14.32 -3.22 5.10
C TYR A 202 13.45 -2.39 6.02
N VAL A 203 14.06 -1.40 6.64
CA VAL A 203 13.39 -0.35 7.45
C VAL A 203 13.97 1.01 7.04
N ALA A 204 13.15 2.04 7.06
CA ALA A 204 13.64 3.41 6.83
C ALA A 204 14.59 3.82 7.97
N VAL A 205 15.68 4.55 7.64
CA VAL A 205 16.72 4.88 8.62
C VAL A 205 16.17 5.65 9.81
N GLU A 206 15.27 6.62 9.56
CA GLU A 206 14.64 7.42 10.62
C GLU A 206 13.78 6.58 11.58
N ILE A 207 13.19 5.49 11.10
CA ILE A 207 12.44 4.54 11.95
C ILE A 207 13.43 3.72 12.79
N SER A 208 14.52 3.24 12.17
CA SER A 208 15.57 2.50 12.87
C SER A 208 16.23 3.34 13.96
N GLU A 209 16.53 4.61 13.70
CA GLU A 209 17.10 5.52 14.69
C GLU A 209 16.14 5.78 15.84
N LYS A 210 14.88 6.04 15.55
CA LYS A 210 13.85 6.20 16.58
C LYS A 210 13.67 4.95 17.45
N MET A 211 13.77 3.76 16.84
CA MET A 211 13.75 2.50 17.60
C MET A 211 14.95 2.39 18.52
N LYS A 212 16.17 2.73 18.05
CA LYS A 212 17.37 2.75 18.88
C LYS A 212 17.25 3.71 20.06
N GLU A 213 16.76 4.93 19.84
CA GLU A 213 16.53 5.90 20.90
C GLU A 213 15.56 5.38 21.96
N MET A 214 14.45 4.75 21.53
CA MET A 214 13.49 4.15 22.45
C MET A 214 14.10 3.01 23.25
N LEU A 215 14.90 2.15 22.61
CA LEU A 215 15.61 1.05 23.27
C LEU A 215 16.59 1.57 24.31
N ILE A 216 17.41 2.56 23.96
CA ILE A 216 18.36 3.20 24.88
C ILE A 216 17.61 3.81 26.07
N GLY A 217 16.50 4.53 25.82
CA GLY A 217 15.67 5.09 26.87
C GLY A 217 15.15 4.04 27.86
N HIS A 218 14.68 2.90 27.34
CA HIS A 218 14.24 1.77 28.16
C HIS A 218 15.39 1.15 28.98
N LEU A 219 16.54 0.97 28.38
CA LEU A 219 17.73 0.44 29.07
C LEU A 219 18.19 1.37 30.18
N VAL A 220 18.24 2.68 29.95
CA VAL A 220 18.60 3.69 30.97
C VAL A 220 17.62 3.65 32.13
N ALA A 221 16.30 3.61 31.84
CA ALA A 221 15.28 3.51 32.88
C ALA A 221 15.38 2.21 33.68
N TYR A 222 15.62 1.08 32.99
CA TYR A 222 15.80 -0.21 33.64
C TYR A 222 17.00 -0.22 34.62
N HIS A 223 18.18 0.25 34.18
CA HIS A 223 19.38 0.30 35.05
C HIS A 223 19.20 1.25 36.23
N LYS A 224 18.49 2.36 36.04
CA LYS A 224 18.16 3.27 37.15
C LYS A 224 17.31 2.60 38.23
N ASN A 225 16.37 1.74 37.81
CA ASN A 225 15.47 1.04 38.71
C ASN A 225 16.08 -0.25 39.26
N ASN A 226 17.08 -0.81 38.59
CA ASN A 226 17.73 -2.09 38.94
C ASN A 226 19.27 -1.95 38.90
N PRO A 227 19.88 -1.16 39.80
CA PRO A 227 21.31 -0.79 39.72
C PRO A 227 22.27 -1.96 39.90
N LEU A 228 21.82 -3.08 40.49
CA LEU A 228 22.61 -4.27 40.70
C LEU A 228 22.50 -5.31 39.55
N GLN A 229 21.63 -5.07 38.58
CA GLN A 229 21.45 -5.96 37.45
C GLN A 229 22.42 -5.58 36.33
N GLN A 230 23.14 -6.58 35.78
CA GLN A 230 24.09 -6.35 34.69
C GLN A 230 23.41 -6.07 33.33
N GLY A 231 22.16 -6.44 33.17
CA GLY A 231 21.41 -6.24 31.93
C GLY A 231 19.98 -6.75 32.02
N ILE A 232 19.24 -6.55 30.95
CA ILE A 232 17.87 -7.04 30.77
C ILE A 232 17.86 -8.12 29.67
N ALA A 233 17.01 -9.14 29.80
CA ALA A 233 16.86 -10.14 28.76
C ALA A 233 16.29 -9.52 27.47
N LYS A 234 16.80 -9.95 26.30
CA LYS A 234 16.40 -9.42 25.00
C LYS A 234 14.86 -9.44 24.80
N GLU A 235 14.21 -10.54 25.16
CA GLU A 235 12.77 -10.70 25.03
C GLU A 235 11.97 -9.81 26.02
N GLU A 236 12.49 -9.59 27.20
CA GLU A 236 11.91 -8.68 28.18
C GLU A 236 12.01 -7.24 27.68
N LEU A 237 13.15 -6.85 27.11
CA LEU A 237 13.33 -5.54 26.49
C LEU A 237 12.38 -5.35 25.31
N ARG A 238 12.22 -6.35 24.44
CA ARG A 238 11.31 -6.33 23.30
C ARG A 238 9.84 -6.18 23.74
N THR A 239 9.43 -6.93 24.74
CA THR A 239 8.05 -6.85 25.28
C THR A 239 7.80 -5.56 26.05
N GLY A 240 8.81 -5.05 26.74
CA GLY A 240 8.76 -3.78 27.48
C GLY A 240 8.53 -2.56 26.60
N LEU A 241 8.84 -2.62 25.29
CA LEU A 241 8.50 -1.57 24.33
C LEU A 241 6.99 -1.47 24.05
N GLY A 242 6.16 -2.40 24.56
CA GLY A 242 4.70 -2.38 24.42
C GLY A 242 4.19 -2.52 22.98
N ARG A 243 5.05 -2.85 22.02
CA ARG A 243 4.75 -2.95 20.61
C ARG A 243 5.11 -4.34 20.06
N LYS A 244 4.36 -4.78 19.07
CA LYS A 244 4.69 -6.01 18.33
C LYS A 244 5.79 -5.71 17.30
N VAL A 245 7.02 -5.50 17.78
CA VAL A 245 8.20 -5.42 16.91
C VAL A 245 8.51 -6.83 16.42
N ASP A 246 8.72 -6.99 15.11
CA ASP A 246 9.13 -8.28 14.54
C ASP A 246 10.47 -8.70 15.18
N PRO A 247 10.60 -9.94 15.71
CA PRO A 247 11.85 -10.41 16.30
C PRO A 247 13.08 -10.28 15.40
N LYS A 248 12.88 -10.24 14.08
CA LYS A 248 13.96 -10.07 13.10
C LYS A 248 14.38 -8.62 12.89
N VAL A 249 13.55 -7.67 13.31
CA VAL A 249 13.85 -6.24 13.25
C VAL A 249 14.47 -5.76 14.55
N PHE A 250 14.25 -6.48 15.66
CA PHE A 250 14.80 -6.25 16.99
C PHE A 250 16.16 -6.97 17.18
#